data_a2cd180a46cf7786ff5099ccb416b322
#
_entry.id   a2cd180a46cf7786ff5099ccb416b322
#
_cell.length_a   1.000
_cell.length_b   1.000
_cell.length_c   1.000
_cell.angle_alpha   90.00
_cell.angle_beta   90.00
_cell.angle_gamma   90.00
#
_symmetry.space_group_name_H-M   'P 1'
#
loop_
_entity.id
_entity.type
_entity.pdbx_description
1 polymer ?
#
loop_
_entity_poly.entity_id
_entity_poly.type
_entity_poly.pdbx_seq_one_letter_code
_entity_poly.pdbx_strand_id
1 'polypeptide(L)'
;GNKLDQTTKKIKKNADCFFNHTHIDVLINQISKDKLNVLIYTDIGMEPTIQVLTSLRLADIQCTTYGHPVTSGFKHIDYFFSSELMEKNDSQKSYSEKLIKLPNIGIDFDLPNLSKIQISKNIKKTNKIIFLNLQSLFKLLPSDDHIYFDIIKQINNCQFWFIEGIKESITTLFKNRIAKFCRYHNLSFDKYFLFHQRMNKPDFFNLIKQSDVILDSLEWSGGKTSLEAIALHKPIVTLPGELMRGR
;
A
#
# COMPACT_ATOMS: atom_id res chain seq x y z
N GLY A 1 12.12 -4.41 -14.22
CA GLY A 1 12.60 -3.05 -14.55
C GLY A 1 14.11 -3.00 -14.71
N ASN A 2 14.64 -2.23 -15.66
CA ASN A 2 16.07 -2.18 -16.01
C ASN A 2 16.96 -1.44 -14.99
N LYS A 3 16.45 -0.95 -13.88
CA LYS A 3 17.25 -0.27 -12.86
C LYS A 3 17.53 -1.21 -11.69
N LEU A 4 18.79 -1.57 -11.52
CA LEU A 4 19.30 -2.26 -10.33
C LEU A 4 19.42 -1.27 -9.17
N ASP A 5 18.38 -1.13 -8.38
CA ASP A 5 18.40 -0.34 -7.15
C ASP A 5 19.14 -1.06 -6.01
N GLN A 6 19.21 -0.42 -4.84
CA GLN A 6 19.90 -0.99 -3.67
C GLN A 6 19.24 -2.28 -3.17
N THR A 7 17.91 -2.37 -3.25
CA THR A 7 17.16 -3.56 -2.85
C THR A 7 17.48 -4.72 -3.78
N THR A 8 17.46 -4.50 -5.09
CA THR A 8 17.84 -5.50 -6.08
C THR A 8 19.27 -6.00 -5.88
N LYS A 9 20.21 -5.09 -5.57
CA LYS A 9 21.60 -5.47 -5.24
C LYS A 9 21.69 -6.33 -3.98
N LYS A 10 20.89 -6.01 -2.94
CA LYS A 10 20.81 -6.81 -1.70
C LYS A 10 20.29 -8.22 -1.98
N ILE A 11 19.21 -8.33 -2.77
CA ILE A 11 18.65 -9.62 -3.19
C ILE A 11 19.68 -10.43 -3.97
N LYS A 12 20.29 -9.83 -5.00
CA LYS A 12 21.32 -10.51 -5.82
C LYS A 12 22.49 -11.02 -5.00
N LYS A 13 22.91 -10.29 -3.96
CA LYS A 13 24.01 -10.68 -3.08
C LYS A 13 23.67 -11.90 -2.21
N ASN A 14 22.39 -12.05 -1.83
CA ASN A 14 21.92 -13.06 -0.87
C ASN A 14 21.26 -14.26 -1.55
N ALA A 15 21.09 -14.25 -2.87
CA ALA A 15 20.55 -15.36 -3.63
C ALA A 15 21.68 -16.20 -4.24
N ASP A 16 21.54 -17.52 -4.23
CA ASP A 16 22.47 -18.45 -4.90
C ASP A 16 22.47 -18.23 -6.41
N CYS A 17 21.29 -17.99 -6.99
CA CYS A 17 21.10 -17.63 -8.39
C CYS A 17 20.21 -16.40 -8.51
N PHE A 18 20.50 -15.52 -9.45
CA PHE A 18 19.73 -14.31 -9.71
C PHE A 18 19.55 -14.10 -11.21
N PHE A 19 18.30 -14.08 -11.65
CA PHE A 19 17.91 -13.79 -13.03
C PHE A 19 17.10 -12.50 -13.10
N ASN A 20 17.34 -11.69 -14.11
CA ASN A 20 16.58 -10.49 -14.38
C ASN A 20 16.31 -10.38 -15.88
N HIS A 21 15.16 -10.89 -16.29
CA HIS A 21 14.69 -10.84 -17.67
C HIS A 21 13.32 -10.20 -17.77
N THR A 22 13.04 -9.56 -18.91
CA THR A 22 11.73 -8.94 -19.21
C THR A 22 10.89 -9.76 -20.20
N HIS A 23 11.54 -10.66 -20.95
CA HIS A 23 10.86 -11.53 -21.91
C HIS A 23 10.30 -12.76 -21.20
N ILE A 24 9.00 -12.97 -21.35
CA ILE A 24 8.28 -14.01 -20.63
C ILE A 24 8.74 -15.42 -21.00
N ASP A 25 9.00 -15.67 -22.28
CA ASP A 25 9.49 -16.98 -22.77
C ASP A 25 10.82 -17.36 -22.15
N VAL A 26 11.71 -16.37 -21.97
CA VAL A 26 13.01 -16.57 -21.32
C VAL A 26 12.82 -16.93 -19.85
N LEU A 27 11.88 -16.27 -19.16
CA LEU A 27 11.55 -16.56 -17.75
C LEU A 27 10.94 -17.97 -17.60
N ILE A 28 9.98 -18.34 -18.45
CA ILE A 28 9.35 -19.67 -18.45
C ILE A 28 10.43 -20.75 -18.66
N ASN A 29 11.26 -20.61 -19.68
CA ASN A 29 12.32 -21.56 -20.00
C ASN A 29 13.33 -21.71 -18.85
N GLN A 30 13.72 -20.58 -18.22
CA GLN A 30 14.65 -20.59 -17.10
C GLN A 30 14.04 -21.31 -15.88
N ILE A 31 12.84 -20.92 -15.46
CA ILE A 31 12.16 -21.52 -14.31
C ILE A 31 11.94 -23.02 -14.52
N SER A 32 11.52 -23.41 -15.73
CA SER A 32 11.33 -24.83 -16.08
C SER A 32 12.64 -25.63 -16.04
N LYS A 33 13.75 -25.02 -16.46
CA LYS A 33 15.09 -25.63 -16.41
C LYS A 33 15.60 -25.82 -14.99
N ASP A 34 15.24 -24.90 -14.10
CA ASP A 34 15.69 -24.91 -12.71
C ASP A 34 15.01 -26.02 -11.87
N LYS A 35 13.91 -26.61 -12.35
CA LYS A 35 13.17 -27.73 -11.71
C LYS A 35 12.90 -27.46 -10.24
N LEU A 36 12.28 -26.30 -9.95
CA LEU A 36 12.03 -25.85 -8.60
C LEU A 36 11.00 -26.75 -7.90
N ASN A 37 11.27 -27.14 -6.65
CA ASN A 37 10.27 -27.77 -5.80
C ASN A 37 9.19 -26.77 -5.37
N VAL A 38 9.58 -25.52 -5.05
CA VAL A 38 8.68 -24.47 -4.62
C VAL A 38 8.97 -23.19 -5.39
N LEU A 39 7.91 -22.59 -5.93
CA LEU A 39 7.97 -21.26 -6.56
C LEU A 39 7.06 -20.30 -5.80
N ILE A 40 7.60 -19.19 -5.30
CA ILE A 40 6.83 -18.18 -4.56
C ILE A 40 6.73 -16.91 -5.39
N TYR A 41 5.50 -16.53 -5.71
CA TYR A 41 5.16 -15.26 -6.31
C TYR A 41 4.89 -14.22 -5.22
N THR A 42 5.51 -13.06 -5.29
CA THR A 42 5.41 -12.05 -4.22
C THR A 42 4.23 -11.09 -4.38
N ASP A 43 3.68 -10.96 -5.58
CA ASP A 43 2.71 -9.90 -5.90
C ASP A 43 1.81 -10.23 -7.12
N ILE A 44 1.14 -11.37 -7.12
CA ILE A 44 0.18 -11.70 -8.19
C ILE A 44 -0.91 -10.62 -8.24
N GLY A 45 -1.12 -10.04 -9.43
CA GLY A 45 -2.12 -8.99 -9.64
C GLY A 45 -1.56 -7.57 -9.82
N MET A 46 -0.28 -7.35 -9.52
CA MET A 46 0.36 -6.03 -9.66
C MET A 46 1.13 -5.90 -10.98
N GLU A 47 1.61 -7.00 -11.54
CA GLU A 47 2.45 -7.02 -12.73
C GLU A 47 1.93 -8.06 -13.76
N PRO A 48 1.61 -7.64 -15.00
CA PRO A 48 1.00 -8.52 -16.01
C PRO A 48 1.82 -9.78 -16.35
N THR A 49 3.15 -9.67 -16.39
CA THR A 49 4.03 -10.80 -16.68
C THR A 49 3.88 -11.91 -15.64
N ILE A 50 3.76 -11.54 -14.37
CA ILE A 50 3.54 -12.50 -13.28
C ILE A 50 2.22 -13.22 -13.46
N GLN A 51 1.14 -12.52 -13.85
CA GLN A 51 -0.16 -13.13 -14.10
C GLN A 51 -0.11 -14.20 -15.20
N VAL A 52 0.68 -14.00 -16.25
CA VAL A 52 0.88 -15.02 -17.30
C VAL A 52 1.64 -16.22 -16.74
N LEU A 53 2.72 -16.00 -15.97
CA LEU A 53 3.49 -17.09 -15.36
C LEU A 53 2.62 -17.95 -14.42
N THR A 54 1.73 -17.34 -13.65
CA THR A 54 0.85 -18.03 -12.71
C THR A 54 -0.25 -18.88 -13.37
N SER A 55 -0.50 -18.67 -14.66
CA SER A 55 -1.39 -19.54 -15.45
C SER A 55 -0.76 -20.91 -15.78
N LEU A 56 0.54 -21.07 -15.53
CA LEU A 56 1.30 -22.28 -15.81
C LEU A 56 1.68 -22.99 -14.51
N ARG A 57 1.86 -24.32 -14.57
CA ARG A 57 2.49 -25.11 -13.50
C ARG A 57 3.98 -25.17 -13.78
N LEU A 58 4.79 -24.34 -13.10
CA LEU A 58 6.23 -24.20 -13.31
C LEU A 58 7.06 -24.79 -12.17
N ALA A 59 6.41 -25.24 -11.09
CA ALA A 59 7.02 -25.92 -9.96
C ALA A 59 6.02 -26.91 -9.34
N ASP A 60 6.52 -27.86 -8.54
CA ASP A 60 5.67 -28.85 -7.84
C ASP A 60 4.68 -28.15 -6.91
N ILE A 61 5.15 -27.15 -6.17
CA ILE A 61 4.34 -26.31 -5.29
C ILE A 61 4.49 -24.84 -5.71
N GLN A 62 3.36 -24.15 -5.91
CA GLN A 62 3.33 -22.73 -6.24
C GLN A 62 2.57 -21.96 -5.17
N CYS A 63 3.17 -20.90 -4.66
CA CYS A 63 2.65 -20.10 -3.58
C CYS A 63 2.58 -18.63 -3.97
N THR A 64 1.74 -17.88 -3.29
CA THR A 64 1.76 -16.42 -3.34
C THR A 64 1.75 -15.81 -1.94
N THR A 65 2.15 -14.54 -1.85
CA THR A 65 2.11 -13.75 -0.63
C THR A 65 1.22 -12.51 -0.82
N TYR A 66 0.96 -11.79 0.24
CA TYR A 66 0.11 -10.61 0.24
C TYR A 66 0.78 -9.30 -0.25
N GLY A 67 1.78 -9.39 -1.13
CA GLY A 67 2.22 -8.21 -1.89
C GLY A 67 1.07 -7.54 -2.64
N HIS A 68 0.09 -8.36 -3.06
CA HIS A 68 -1.27 -7.94 -3.43
C HIS A 68 -2.26 -8.68 -2.52
N PRO A 69 -2.93 -8.00 -1.56
CA PRO A 69 -3.68 -8.66 -0.48
C PRO A 69 -5.07 -9.14 -0.91
N VAL A 70 -5.13 -9.92 -1.98
CA VAL A 70 -6.34 -10.52 -2.56
C VAL A 70 -5.98 -11.90 -3.08
N THR A 71 -6.91 -12.87 -2.99
CA THR A 71 -6.77 -14.18 -3.63
C THR A 71 -6.33 -14.03 -5.09
N SER A 72 -5.44 -14.89 -5.56
CA SER A 72 -4.99 -14.83 -6.95
C SER A 72 -6.06 -15.33 -7.93
N GLY A 73 -6.92 -16.26 -7.50
CA GLY A 73 -7.91 -16.90 -8.36
C GLY A 73 -7.33 -17.90 -9.37
N PHE A 74 -6.02 -18.16 -9.35
CA PHE A 74 -5.36 -19.08 -10.28
C PHE A 74 -5.33 -20.51 -9.72
N LYS A 75 -5.79 -21.49 -10.52
CA LYS A 75 -5.84 -22.90 -10.16
C LYS A 75 -4.46 -23.55 -9.92
N HIS A 76 -3.39 -22.93 -10.39
CA HIS A 76 -2.01 -23.42 -10.26
C HIS A 76 -1.28 -22.82 -9.06
N ILE A 77 -1.94 -22.00 -8.25
CA ILE A 77 -1.39 -21.49 -7.00
C ILE A 77 -2.00 -22.29 -5.86
N ASP A 78 -1.15 -23.03 -5.14
CA ASP A 78 -1.58 -23.99 -4.12
C ASP A 78 -1.79 -23.31 -2.76
N TYR A 79 -0.94 -22.33 -2.39
CA TYR A 79 -0.97 -21.70 -1.08
C TYR A 79 -0.90 -20.17 -1.19
N PHE A 80 -1.67 -19.52 -0.31
CA PHE A 80 -1.58 -18.08 -0.07
C PHE A 80 -1.01 -17.84 1.32
N PHE A 81 0.16 -17.19 1.43
CA PHE A 81 0.75 -16.79 2.71
C PHE A 81 0.17 -15.45 3.15
N SER A 82 -0.58 -15.47 4.23
CA SER A 82 -1.16 -14.32 4.90
C SER A 82 -0.62 -14.21 6.33
N SER A 83 -1.30 -13.48 7.21
CA SER A 83 -0.88 -13.31 8.59
C SER A 83 -2.04 -13.51 9.57
N GLU A 84 -1.72 -13.96 10.79
CA GLU A 84 -2.71 -14.17 11.85
C GLU A 84 -3.45 -12.89 12.22
N LEU A 85 -2.75 -11.74 12.26
CA LEU A 85 -3.33 -10.47 12.70
C LEU A 85 -4.19 -9.80 11.63
N MET A 86 -4.01 -10.15 10.35
CA MET A 86 -4.75 -9.55 9.24
C MET A 86 -5.94 -10.40 8.77
N GLU A 87 -6.08 -11.61 9.29
CA GLU A 87 -7.11 -12.54 8.86
C GLU A 87 -8.13 -12.84 9.94
N LYS A 88 -9.40 -12.90 9.56
CA LYS A 88 -10.46 -13.44 10.39
C LYS A 88 -10.35 -14.97 10.49
N ASN A 89 -11.07 -15.57 11.45
CA ASN A 89 -11.06 -17.03 11.65
C ASN A 89 -11.56 -17.78 10.40
N ASP A 90 -12.56 -17.24 9.72
CA ASP A 90 -13.23 -17.85 8.56
C ASP A 90 -12.71 -17.36 7.21
N SER A 91 -11.55 -16.70 7.17
CA SER A 91 -11.00 -16.07 5.96
C SER A 91 -10.71 -17.03 4.81
N GLN A 92 -10.53 -18.33 5.07
CA GLN A 92 -10.31 -19.34 4.02
C GLN A 92 -11.36 -19.26 2.90
N LYS A 93 -12.59 -18.91 3.21
CA LYS A 93 -13.69 -18.80 2.22
C LYS A 93 -13.45 -17.70 1.16
N SER A 94 -12.55 -16.76 1.43
CA SER A 94 -12.20 -15.65 0.54
C SER A 94 -11.00 -15.95 -0.37
N TYR A 95 -10.44 -17.15 -0.28
CA TYR A 95 -9.25 -17.58 -1.01
C TYR A 95 -9.52 -18.84 -1.81
N SER A 96 -9.10 -18.86 -3.08
CA SER A 96 -9.09 -20.08 -3.90
C SER A 96 -7.94 -21.00 -3.53
N GLU A 97 -6.86 -20.47 -3.01
CA GLU A 97 -5.69 -21.16 -2.52
C GLU A 97 -5.91 -21.68 -1.08
N LYS A 98 -5.10 -22.62 -0.64
CA LYS A 98 -5.03 -22.96 0.78
C LYS A 98 -4.37 -21.82 1.54
N LEU A 99 -5.11 -21.18 2.45
CA LEU A 99 -4.64 -20.06 3.25
C LEU A 99 -3.71 -20.52 4.36
N ILE A 100 -2.50 -19.99 4.41
CA ILE A 100 -1.52 -20.20 5.48
C ILE A 100 -1.34 -18.88 6.22
N LYS A 101 -1.73 -18.85 7.48
CA LYS A 101 -1.57 -17.67 8.35
C LYS A 101 -0.22 -17.73 9.04
N LEU A 102 0.70 -16.86 8.66
CA LEU A 102 2.00 -16.73 9.32
C LEU A 102 1.84 -16.00 10.66
N PRO A 103 2.70 -16.25 11.66
CA PRO A 103 2.62 -15.61 12.96
C PRO A 103 2.69 -14.08 12.87
N ASN A 104 1.98 -13.40 13.75
CA ASN A 104 1.93 -11.94 13.86
C ASN A 104 1.50 -11.28 12.54
N ILE A 105 2.29 -10.30 12.04
CA ILE A 105 2.05 -9.64 10.74
C ILE A 105 2.61 -10.41 9.55
N GLY A 106 3.28 -11.56 9.76
CA GLY A 106 3.79 -12.43 8.71
C GLY A 106 4.98 -11.90 7.90
N ILE A 107 5.53 -10.74 8.26
CA ILE A 107 6.71 -10.14 7.64
C ILE A 107 7.64 -9.56 8.69
N ASP A 108 8.91 -9.44 8.31
CA ASP A 108 9.85 -8.56 8.99
C ASP A 108 9.83 -7.17 8.35
N PHE A 109 9.84 -6.12 9.16
CA PHE A 109 9.79 -4.74 8.72
C PHE A 109 10.99 -3.95 9.24
N ASP A 110 11.89 -3.60 8.33
CA ASP A 110 13.01 -2.71 8.64
C ASP A 110 12.49 -1.33 9.05
N LEU A 111 12.67 -0.97 10.31
CA LEU A 111 12.33 0.37 10.82
C LEU A 111 13.08 1.46 10.03
N PRO A 112 12.41 2.57 9.70
CA PRO A 112 13.09 3.71 9.09
C PRO A 112 14.20 4.22 10.02
N ASN A 113 15.35 4.56 9.45
CA ASN A 113 16.42 5.19 10.24
C ASN A 113 16.01 6.62 10.62
N LEU A 114 15.43 6.75 11.81
CA LEU A 114 14.87 8.01 12.33
C LEU A 114 15.91 9.11 12.53
N SER A 115 17.18 8.77 12.76
CA SER A 115 18.26 9.74 12.94
C SER A 115 18.60 10.51 11.65
N LYS A 116 18.27 9.94 10.49
CA LYS A 116 18.48 10.56 9.17
C LYS A 116 17.29 11.41 8.71
N ILE A 117 16.20 11.43 9.47
CA ILE A 117 15.00 12.20 9.13
C ILE A 117 15.15 13.60 9.69
N GLN A 118 15.62 14.52 8.88
CA GLN A 118 15.64 15.94 9.22
C GLN A 118 14.28 16.56 8.91
N ILE A 119 13.76 17.38 9.82
CA ILE A 119 12.53 18.15 9.57
C ILE A 119 12.85 19.21 8.51
N SER A 120 12.20 19.10 7.35
CA SER A 120 12.33 20.09 6.30
C SER A 120 11.78 21.43 6.78
N LYS A 121 12.56 22.51 6.57
CA LYS A 121 12.12 23.88 6.89
C LYS A 121 10.99 24.38 5.95
N ASN A 122 10.71 23.65 4.88
CA ASN A 122 9.80 24.11 3.81
C ASN A 122 8.32 23.82 4.06
N ILE A 123 7.97 23.01 5.07
CA ILE A 123 6.57 22.77 5.40
C ILE A 123 6.16 23.77 6.49
N LYS A 124 5.29 24.72 6.15
CA LYS A 124 4.81 25.73 7.09
C LYS A 124 4.08 25.05 8.25
N LYS A 125 4.57 25.26 9.48
CA LYS A 125 3.83 24.90 10.69
C LYS A 125 2.50 25.63 10.69
N THR A 126 1.42 24.91 10.82
CA THR A 126 0.07 25.44 10.96
C THR A 126 -0.43 25.17 12.38
N ASN A 127 -1.31 26.03 12.90
CA ASN A 127 -1.97 25.80 14.18
C ASN A 127 -3.18 24.88 14.07
N LYS A 128 -3.46 24.33 12.86
CA LYS A 128 -4.56 23.41 12.63
C LYS A 128 -4.17 22.00 13.00
N ILE A 129 -5.14 21.18 13.40
CA ILE A 129 -4.99 19.73 13.50
C ILE A 129 -4.90 19.16 12.09
N ILE A 130 -3.83 18.42 11.82
CA ILE A 130 -3.52 17.89 10.48
C ILE A 130 -3.87 16.41 10.43
N PHE A 131 -4.85 16.08 9.60
CA PHE A 131 -5.18 14.71 9.21
C PHE A 131 -4.49 14.39 7.90
N LEU A 132 -3.58 13.43 7.89
CA LEU A 132 -2.84 13.03 6.69
C LEU A 132 -3.35 11.68 6.18
N ASN A 133 -3.73 11.63 4.90
CA ASN A 133 -4.00 10.38 4.21
C ASN A 133 -2.77 9.99 3.36
N LEU A 134 -2.18 8.82 3.66
CA LEU A 134 -0.98 8.31 3.00
C LEU A 134 -1.27 7.44 1.78
N GLN A 135 -2.56 7.19 1.50
CA GLN A 135 -2.95 6.24 0.49
C GLN A 135 -3.08 6.89 -0.90
N SER A 136 -2.97 6.06 -1.93
CA SER A 136 -3.22 6.50 -3.30
C SER A 136 -4.66 6.99 -3.43
N LEU A 137 -4.87 8.15 -4.08
CA LEU A 137 -6.17 8.81 -4.17
C LEU A 137 -7.29 7.95 -4.77
N PHE A 138 -6.95 6.98 -5.62
CA PHE A 138 -7.94 6.04 -6.18
C PHE A 138 -8.49 5.03 -5.17
N LYS A 139 -7.88 4.89 -3.99
CA LYS A 139 -8.39 4.05 -2.90
C LYS A 139 -9.45 4.76 -2.05
N LEU A 140 -9.55 6.08 -2.18
CA LEU A 140 -10.49 6.92 -1.43
C LEU A 140 -11.82 6.98 -2.18
N LEU A 141 -12.81 6.25 -1.69
CA LEU A 141 -14.08 6.09 -2.37
C LEU A 141 -15.00 7.30 -2.15
N PRO A 142 -15.89 7.63 -3.12
CA PRO A 142 -16.87 8.70 -2.96
C PRO A 142 -17.83 8.48 -1.79
N SER A 143 -18.14 7.23 -1.44
CA SER A 143 -18.96 6.86 -0.28
C SER A 143 -18.42 7.40 1.04
N ASP A 144 -17.10 7.61 1.12
CA ASP A 144 -16.40 7.93 2.36
C ASP A 144 -16.15 9.44 2.50
N ASP A 145 -16.51 10.24 1.50
CA ASP A 145 -16.29 11.69 1.51
C ASP A 145 -17.01 12.39 2.69
N HIS A 146 -18.12 11.82 3.19
CA HIS A 146 -18.84 12.33 4.35
C HIS A 146 -17.98 12.37 5.63
N ILE A 147 -16.99 11.50 5.76
CA ILE A 147 -16.08 11.45 6.92
C ILE A 147 -15.36 12.78 7.11
N TYR A 148 -14.91 13.41 6.03
CA TYR A 148 -14.27 14.73 6.10
C TYR A 148 -15.22 15.79 6.67
N PHE A 149 -16.48 15.77 6.24
CA PHE A 149 -17.49 16.69 6.74
C PHE A 149 -17.80 16.48 8.23
N ASP A 150 -17.93 15.24 8.64
CA ASP A 150 -18.23 14.89 10.04
C ASP A 150 -17.07 15.30 10.96
N ILE A 151 -15.82 15.15 10.51
CA ILE A 151 -14.65 15.63 11.24
C ILE A 151 -14.65 17.17 11.30
N ILE A 152 -14.90 17.88 10.17
CA ILE A 152 -14.93 19.34 10.13
C ILE A 152 -16.00 19.91 11.06
N LYS A 153 -17.16 19.27 11.16
CA LYS A 153 -18.23 19.70 12.08
C LYS A 153 -17.79 19.66 13.55
N GLN A 154 -17.01 18.66 13.91
CA GLN A 154 -16.52 18.47 15.27
C GLN A 154 -15.24 19.26 15.54
N ILE A 155 -14.36 19.36 14.55
CA ILE A 155 -13.02 19.95 14.66
C ILE A 155 -12.86 21.00 13.57
N ASN A 156 -13.44 22.18 13.74
CA ASN A 156 -13.42 23.24 12.72
C ASN A 156 -12.00 23.73 12.41
N ASN A 157 -11.05 23.64 13.34
CA ASN A 157 -9.66 24.04 13.13
C ASN A 157 -8.78 22.85 12.69
N CYS A 158 -9.12 22.26 11.55
CA CYS A 158 -8.39 21.12 11.00
C CYS A 158 -8.03 21.32 9.52
N GLN A 159 -7.19 20.43 9.00
CA GLN A 159 -6.84 20.35 7.58
C GLN A 159 -6.54 18.90 7.19
N PHE A 160 -6.99 18.50 6.01
CA PHE A 160 -6.73 17.19 5.43
C PHE A 160 -5.62 17.31 4.39
N TRP A 161 -4.56 16.54 4.56
CA TRP A 161 -3.43 16.50 3.66
C TRP A 161 -3.45 15.21 2.85
N PHE A 162 -3.17 15.35 1.56
CA PHE A 162 -3.09 14.24 0.60
C PHE A 162 -1.81 14.33 -0.21
N ILE A 163 -1.38 13.19 -0.75
CA ILE A 163 -0.27 13.13 -1.69
C ILE A 163 -0.84 12.93 -3.09
N GLU A 164 -0.42 13.74 -4.04
CA GLU A 164 -0.88 13.69 -5.43
C GLU A 164 -0.59 12.33 -6.07
N GLY A 165 -1.47 11.91 -6.98
CA GLY A 165 -1.32 10.67 -7.73
C GLY A 165 -0.14 10.70 -8.70
N ILE A 166 0.31 9.52 -9.16
CA ILE A 166 1.34 9.43 -10.22
C ILE A 166 0.84 10.07 -11.52
N LYS A 167 -0.44 9.87 -11.85
CA LYS A 167 -1.09 10.50 -12.99
C LYS A 167 -1.87 11.73 -12.50
N GLU A 168 -1.64 12.87 -13.14
CA GLU A 168 -2.32 14.14 -12.84
C GLU A 168 -3.85 14.00 -12.93
N SER A 169 -4.34 13.21 -13.88
CA SER A 169 -5.77 12.96 -14.05
C SER A 169 -6.45 12.40 -12.79
N ILE A 170 -5.75 11.53 -12.03
CA ILE A 170 -6.28 10.96 -10.77
C ILE A 170 -6.41 12.07 -9.72
N THR A 171 -5.39 12.92 -9.61
CA THR A 171 -5.40 14.07 -8.68
C THR A 171 -6.52 15.03 -9.02
N THR A 172 -6.67 15.38 -10.30
CA THR A 172 -7.70 16.30 -10.79
C THR A 172 -9.12 15.76 -10.53
N LEU A 173 -9.36 14.49 -10.82
CA LEU A 173 -10.64 13.84 -10.54
C LEU A 173 -10.99 13.87 -9.05
N PHE A 174 -10.04 13.56 -8.19
CA PHE A 174 -10.25 13.58 -6.75
C PHE A 174 -10.49 15.03 -6.24
N LYS A 175 -9.65 15.99 -6.63
CA LYS A 175 -9.83 17.42 -6.28
C LYS A 175 -11.21 17.94 -6.70
N ASN A 176 -11.63 17.65 -7.93
CA ASN A 176 -12.93 18.09 -8.45
C ASN A 176 -14.11 17.46 -7.65
N ARG A 177 -13.99 16.19 -7.30
CA ARG A 177 -14.99 15.49 -6.46
C ARG A 177 -15.13 16.16 -5.10
N ILE A 178 -14.01 16.36 -4.39
CA ILE A 178 -14.03 16.99 -3.07
C ILE A 178 -14.45 18.46 -3.16
N ALA A 179 -14.04 19.21 -4.19
CA ALA A 179 -14.51 20.59 -4.37
C ALA A 179 -16.02 20.66 -4.61
N LYS A 180 -16.60 19.70 -5.36
CA LYS A 180 -18.06 19.59 -5.52
C LYS A 180 -18.74 19.28 -4.19
N PHE A 181 -18.18 18.36 -3.43
CA PHE A 181 -18.66 18.02 -2.09
C PHE A 181 -18.62 19.24 -1.15
N CYS A 182 -17.51 19.99 -1.14
CA CYS A 182 -17.38 21.22 -0.35
C CYS A 182 -18.44 22.25 -0.70
N ARG A 183 -18.68 22.50 -2.01
CA ARG A 183 -19.74 23.43 -2.44
C ARG A 183 -21.13 23.00 -1.93
N TYR A 184 -21.45 21.72 -2.00
CA TYR A 184 -22.72 21.20 -1.53
C TYR A 184 -22.93 21.44 -0.02
N HIS A 185 -21.86 21.37 0.78
CA HIS A 185 -21.88 21.55 2.23
C HIS A 185 -21.49 22.97 2.68
N ASN A 186 -21.37 23.94 1.77
CA ASN A 186 -20.94 25.33 2.08
C ASN A 186 -19.58 25.40 2.80
N LEU A 187 -18.63 24.53 2.42
CA LEU A 187 -17.28 24.51 2.96
C LEU A 187 -16.28 25.14 1.98
N SER A 188 -15.26 25.81 2.53
CA SER A 188 -14.11 26.28 1.75
C SER A 188 -13.16 25.12 1.47
N PHE A 189 -12.99 24.73 0.21
CA PHE A 189 -12.06 23.69 -0.20
C PHE A 189 -10.62 24.01 0.26
N ASP A 190 -10.11 25.21 -0.07
CA ASP A 190 -8.73 25.60 0.21
C ASP A 190 -8.43 25.76 1.71
N LYS A 191 -9.47 25.99 2.54
CA LYS A 191 -9.32 26.04 3.99
C LYS A 191 -9.00 24.66 4.58
N TYR A 192 -9.61 23.63 4.04
CA TYR A 192 -9.60 22.29 4.65
C TYR A 192 -8.75 21.25 3.91
N PHE A 193 -8.52 21.38 2.60
CA PHE A 193 -7.88 20.34 1.79
C PHE A 193 -6.58 20.85 1.15
N LEU A 194 -5.48 20.14 1.44
CA LEU A 194 -4.15 20.46 0.90
C LEU A 194 -3.56 19.22 0.21
N PHE A 195 -2.98 19.47 -0.97
CA PHE A 195 -2.36 18.42 -1.78
C PHE A 195 -0.86 18.67 -1.90
N HIS A 196 -0.08 17.70 -1.46
CA HIS A 196 1.38 17.73 -1.58
C HIS A 196 1.80 16.97 -2.83
N GLN A 197 2.74 17.52 -3.56
CA GLN A 197 3.37 16.83 -4.68
C GLN A 197 4.05 15.53 -4.18
N ARG A 198 4.22 14.57 -5.09
CA ARG A 198 5.01 13.37 -4.79
C ARG A 198 6.43 13.76 -4.45
N MET A 199 6.98 13.11 -3.46
CA MET A 199 8.26 13.49 -2.86
C MET A 199 9.17 12.28 -2.65
N ASN A 200 10.43 12.51 -2.37
CA ASN A 200 11.38 11.49 -1.96
C ASN A 200 11.08 10.96 -0.55
N LYS A 201 11.74 9.87 -0.16
CA LYS A 201 11.49 9.20 1.12
C LYS A 201 11.77 10.07 2.37
N PRO A 202 12.84 10.86 2.47
CA PRO A 202 13.04 11.79 3.58
C PRO A 202 11.92 12.81 3.74
N ASP A 203 11.47 13.43 2.67
CA ASP A 203 10.39 14.42 2.69
C ASP A 203 9.04 13.78 3.03
N PHE A 204 8.79 12.55 2.56
CA PHE A 204 7.62 11.77 2.94
C PHE A 204 7.56 11.51 4.45
N PHE A 205 8.68 11.13 5.06
CA PHE A 205 8.74 10.95 6.52
C PHE A 205 8.58 12.27 7.27
N ASN A 206 9.10 13.36 6.73
CA ASN A 206 8.88 14.69 7.28
C ASN A 206 7.40 15.09 7.24
N LEU A 207 6.69 14.77 6.16
CA LEU A 207 5.26 15.01 6.04
C LEU A 207 4.48 14.22 7.11
N ILE A 208 4.81 12.94 7.29
CA ILE A 208 4.22 12.12 8.37
C ILE A 208 4.49 12.74 9.74
N LYS A 209 5.74 13.15 10.04
CA LYS A 209 6.08 13.77 11.32
C LYS A 209 5.30 15.04 11.62
N GLN A 210 4.95 15.80 10.63
CA GLN A 210 4.23 17.06 10.78
C GLN A 210 2.71 16.90 10.90
N SER A 211 2.16 15.76 10.50
CA SER A 211 0.75 15.45 10.72
C SER A 211 0.49 15.10 12.18
N ASP A 212 -0.75 15.26 12.62
CA ASP A 212 -1.20 14.88 13.96
C ASP A 212 -1.81 13.49 13.97
N VAL A 213 -2.60 13.16 12.94
CA VAL A 213 -3.33 11.89 12.81
C VAL A 213 -3.24 11.40 11.37
N ILE A 214 -3.02 10.11 11.21
CA ILE A 214 -3.14 9.44 9.91
C ILE A 214 -4.58 8.92 9.75
N LEU A 215 -5.23 9.30 8.66
CA LEU A 215 -6.49 8.68 8.24
C LEU A 215 -6.21 7.59 7.22
N ASP A 216 -6.62 6.39 7.52
CA ASP A 216 -6.50 5.27 6.59
C ASP A 216 -7.64 5.28 5.55
N SER A 217 -7.51 4.51 4.48
CA SER A 217 -8.58 4.23 3.53
C SER A 217 -9.32 2.96 3.94
N LEU A 218 -10.67 2.98 3.92
CA LEU A 218 -11.48 1.96 4.57
C LEU A 218 -11.46 0.60 3.85
N GLU A 219 -11.62 0.61 2.54
CA GLU A 219 -11.77 -0.64 1.77
C GLU A 219 -10.43 -1.27 1.35
N TRP A 220 -9.36 -0.48 1.39
CA TRP A 220 -8.01 -0.91 1.04
C TRP A 220 -6.97 -0.16 1.88
N SER A 221 -6.75 -0.66 3.08
CA SER A 221 -5.87 -0.06 4.08
C SER A 221 -4.42 0.08 3.65
N GLY A 222 -3.69 0.90 4.38
CA GLY A 222 -2.25 1.02 4.21
C GLY A 222 -1.53 -0.22 4.73
N GLY A 223 -0.59 -0.74 3.95
CA GLY A 223 0.36 -1.76 4.42
C GLY A 223 1.64 -1.09 4.93
N LYS A 224 2.66 -1.02 4.08
CA LYS A 224 3.96 -0.43 4.43
C LYS A 224 3.86 1.01 4.94
N THR A 225 3.00 1.84 4.37
CA THR A 225 2.83 3.24 4.80
C THR A 225 2.28 3.34 6.22
N SER A 226 1.42 2.41 6.63
CA SER A 226 0.92 2.33 8.02
C SER A 226 2.03 1.92 8.98
N LEU A 227 2.85 0.93 8.63
CA LEU A 227 4.02 0.53 9.43
C LEU A 227 5.03 1.68 9.56
N GLU A 228 5.27 2.44 8.49
CA GLU A 228 6.13 3.64 8.51
C GLU A 228 5.56 4.74 9.41
N ALA A 229 4.24 4.95 9.42
CA ALA A 229 3.58 5.91 10.31
C ALA A 229 3.67 5.48 11.78
N ILE A 230 3.43 4.20 12.09
CA ILE A 230 3.58 3.64 13.44
C ILE A 230 5.03 3.79 13.92
N ALA A 231 6.02 3.48 13.08
CA ALA A 231 7.43 3.67 13.39
C ALA A 231 7.81 5.13 13.71
N LEU A 232 7.04 6.09 13.19
CA LEU A 232 7.15 7.52 13.47
C LEU A 232 6.26 7.98 14.63
N HIS A 233 5.68 7.03 15.40
CA HIS A 233 4.79 7.27 16.53
C HIS A 233 3.55 8.12 16.20
N LYS A 234 2.97 7.92 14.98
CA LYS A 234 1.73 8.61 14.59
C LYS A 234 0.51 7.74 14.85
N PRO A 235 -0.53 8.28 15.49
CA PRO A 235 -1.79 7.58 15.62
C PRO A 235 -2.43 7.40 14.25
N ILE A 236 -3.00 6.22 14.02
CA ILE A 236 -3.73 5.87 12.81
C ILE A 236 -5.19 5.63 13.19
N VAL A 237 -6.10 6.30 12.51
CA VAL A 237 -7.53 6.00 12.57
C VAL A 237 -7.89 5.15 11.37
N THR A 238 -8.37 3.95 11.62
CA THR A 238 -8.76 2.97 10.60
C THR A 238 -10.05 2.27 11.01
N LEU A 239 -10.73 1.66 10.05
CA LEU A 239 -11.87 0.78 10.27
C LEU A 239 -11.56 -0.58 9.63
N PRO A 240 -11.35 -1.63 10.44
CA PRO A 240 -11.02 -2.94 9.90
C PRO A 240 -12.14 -3.50 9.01
N GLY A 241 -11.80 -3.82 7.77
CA GLY A 241 -12.71 -4.42 6.80
C GLY A 241 -12.91 -5.93 6.99
N GLU A 242 -13.69 -6.53 6.10
CA GLU A 242 -13.94 -7.98 6.09
C GLU A 242 -12.77 -8.78 5.50
N LEU A 243 -12.04 -8.20 4.56
CA LEU A 243 -10.94 -8.82 3.84
C LEU A 243 -9.59 -8.28 4.30
N MET A 244 -8.52 -9.05 4.14
CA MET A 244 -7.15 -8.67 4.48
C MET A 244 -6.78 -7.27 3.98
N ARG A 245 -7.18 -6.92 2.75
CA ARG A 245 -6.85 -5.63 2.13
C ARG A 245 -7.41 -4.40 2.88
N GLY A 246 -8.41 -4.57 3.72
CA GLY A 246 -9.04 -3.53 4.52
C GLY A 246 -8.79 -3.68 6.03
N ARG A 247 -7.76 -4.46 6.41
CA ARG A 247 -7.48 -4.75 7.83
C ARG A 247 -6.08 -4.30 8.22
#